data_09deec3e54aea7143d9f210f83f4e91d
#
_entry.id   09deec3e54aea7143d9f210f83f4e91d
#
_cell.length_a   1.000
_cell.length_b   1.000
_cell.length_c   1.000
_cell.angle_alpha   90.00
_cell.angle_beta   90.00
_cell.angle_gamma   90.00
#
_symmetry.space_group_name_H-M   'P 1'
#
loop_
_entity.id
_entity.type
_entity.pdbx_description
1 polymer ?
#
loop_
_entity_poly.entity_id
_entity_poly.type
_entity_poly.pdbx_seq_one_letter_code
_entity_poly.pdbx_strand_id
1 'polypeptide(L)'
;MIRHMILRNVMYRPVRTCITIIAVAIEVTLVLIVVGLTSGMLSDTAKRIEGIGADIMVQPPSASIFMAFSGAPMPIEIGQKLAQIKNVRAVAPVLLQFNSTNGLDIIYGIDPGSFREVSGGFVFHDGTDLQNANDILVDDWYAKGRKVKVGETLHVLGHDFHVAGIVEHGKGARLFVLMSTLQELSGARDKASVFFIRCDHPEQTTKVIGAISQLLPHYEVRPLRDYLSLMTSSNLPGLQTFIHSMIMLAAGIGFLVILLSMYTTIIERTREIGVLKSLGASRGYIVRVILSETTALCLAGILLGVAMSYTVRWLFLTAFPTLTIVVAPSWLLRAAAIAIIGGWVGASYPAWIASRKDPVEALAYE
;
A
#
# COMPACT_ATOMS: atom_id res chain seq x y z
N MET A 1 -35.42 20.61 -17.46
CA MET A 1 -34.75 21.82 -18.01
C MET A 1 -33.28 21.87 -17.66
N ILE A 2 -32.85 21.83 -16.39
CA ILE A 2 -31.42 21.90 -15.97
C ILE A 2 -30.56 20.76 -16.59
N ARG A 3 -31.03 19.52 -16.62
CA ARG A 3 -30.31 18.37 -17.22
C ARG A 3 -29.94 18.56 -18.70
N HIS A 4 -30.89 19.05 -19.53
CA HIS A 4 -30.62 19.33 -20.94
C HIS A 4 -29.65 20.49 -21.13
N MET A 5 -29.70 21.49 -20.27
CA MET A 5 -28.76 22.62 -20.26
C MET A 5 -27.33 22.14 -19.92
N ILE A 6 -27.15 21.30 -18.92
CA ILE A 6 -25.85 20.75 -18.52
C ILE A 6 -25.23 19.90 -19.66
N LEU A 7 -26.00 18.98 -20.25
CA LEU A 7 -25.52 18.15 -21.37
C LEU A 7 -25.09 18.99 -22.58
N ARG A 8 -25.87 20.00 -22.92
CA ARG A 8 -25.53 20.91 -24.02
C ARG A 8 -24.28 21.75 -23.72
N ASN A 9 -24.11 22.18 -22.48
CA ASN A 9 -22.94 22.95 -22.02
C ASN A 9 -21.66 22.12 -22.06
N VAL A 10 -21.71 20.89 -21.58
CA VAL A 10 -20.59 19.93 -21.58
C VAL A 10 -20.13 19.64 -23.02
N MET A 11 -21.07 19.59 -23.99
CA MET A 11 -20.77 19.31 -25.40
C MET A 11 -20.32 20.54 -26.19
N TYR A 12 -20.59 21.76 -25.72
CA TYR A 12 -20.29 22.99 -26.47
C TYR A 12 -18.80 23.31 -26.56
N ARG A 13 -17.98 22.85 -25.56
CA ARG A 13 -16.52 23.02 -25.54
C ARG A 13 -15.82 21.72 -25.09
N PRO A 14 -15.70 20.75 -26.00
CA PRO A 14 -15.28 19.39 -25.65
C PRO A 14 -13.84 19.35 -25.09
N VAL A 15 -12.93 20.17 -25.60
CA VAL A 15 -11.51 20.16 -25.15
C VAL A 15 -11.39 20.51 -23.66
N ARG A 16 -12.05 21.57 -23.19
CA ARG A 16 -12.01 21.98 -21.79
C ARG A 16 -12.68 20.95 -20.88
N THR A 17 -13.86 20.49 -21.29
CA THR A 17 -14.59 19.43 -20.60
C THR A 17 -13.71 18.19 -20.43
N CYS A 18 -13.05 17.74 -21.49
CA CYS A 18 -12.12 16.62 -21.44
C CYS A 18 -10.95 16.89 -20.47
N ILE A 19 -10.33 18.07 -20.52
CA ILE A 19 -9.22 18.42 -19.61
C ILE A 19 -9.69 18.35 -18.15
N THR A 20 -10.87 18.90 -17.82
CA THR A 20 -11.38 18.88 -16.45
C THR A 20 -11.72 17.44 -16.01
N ILE A 21 -12.37 16.66 -16.86
CA ILE A 21 -12.68 15.24 -16.57
C ILE A 21 -11.40 14.42 -16.36
N ILE A 22 -10.39 14.62 -17.23
CA ILE A 22 -9.09 13.93 -17.12
C ILE A 22 -8.37 14.34 -15.84
N ALA A 23 -8.38 15.61 -15.47
CA ALA A 23 -7.74 16.08 -14.24
C ALA A 23 -8.36 15.43 -12.99
N VAL A 24 -9.69 15.40 -12.89
CA VAL A 24 -10.40 14.70 -11.81
C VAL A 24 -10.13 13.19 -11.86
N ALA A 25 -10.07 12.60 -13.05
CA ALA A 25 -9.76 11.19 -13.22
C ALA A 25 -8.35 10.85 -12.73
N ILE A 26 -7.36 11.69 -13.04
CA ILE A 26 -5.98 11.53 -12.55
C ILE A 26 -5.93 11.66 -11.02
N GLU A 27 -6.62 12.66 -10.45
CA GLU A 27 -6.72 12.84 -8.99
C GLU A 27 -7.25 11.56 -8.31
N VAL A 28 -8.40 11.06 -8.77
CA VAL A 28 -9.04 9.85 -8.23
C VAL A 28 -8.13 8.62 -8.42
N THR A 29 -7.53 8.47 -9.59
CA THR A 29 -6.61 7.36 -9.88
C THR A 29 -5.40 7.40 -8.94
N LEU A 30 -4.79 8.57 -8.76
CA LEU A 30 -3.62 8.73 -7.89
C LEU A 30 -3.95 8.38 -6.44
N VAL A 31 -5.07 8.87 -5.90
CA VAL A 31 -5.54 8.53 -4.55
C VAL A 31 -5.74 7.01 -4.41
N LEU A 32 -6.45 6.39 -5.35
CA LEU A 32 -6.75 4.95 -5.30
C LEU A 32 -5.50 4.09 -5.43
N ILE A 33 -4.55 4.46 -6.30
CA ILE A 33 -3.32 3.69 -6.51
C ILE A 33 -2.36 3.84 -5.32
N VAL A 34 -2.14 5.07 -4.80
CA VAL A 34 -1.26 5.29 -3.64
C VAL A 34 -1.76 4.53 -2.42
N VAL A 35 -3.05 4.68 -2.12
CA VAL A 35 -3.64 3.97 -0.97
C VAL A 35 -3.71 2.47 -1.22
N GLY A 36 -4.10 2.06 -2.43
CA GLY A 36 -4.20 0.66 -2.82
C GLY A 36 -2.86 -0.08 -2.77
N LEU A 37 -1.79 0.57 -3.25
CA LEU A 37 -0.43 0.02 -3.18
C LEU A 37 0.04 -0.11 -1.73
N THR A 38 -0.11 0.96 -0.94
CA THR A 38 0.31 0.94 0.47
C THR A 38 -0.44 -0.12 1.28
N SER A 39 -1.76 -0.17 1.15
CA SER A 39 -2.58 -1.17 1.85
C SER A 39 -2.31 -2.58 1.35
N GLY A 40 -2.05 -2.73 0.06
CA GLY A 40 -1.69 -4.01 -0.55
C GLY A 40 -0.37 -4.55 -0.04
N MET A 41 0.68 -3.71 0.00
CA MET A 41 1.99 -4.10 0.52
C MET A 41 1.94 -4.48 2.01
N LEU A 42 1.21 -3.72 2.82
CA LEU A 42 1.03 -4.04 4.25
C LEU A 42 0.27 -5.36 4.44
N SER A 43 -0.82 -5.55 3.70
CA SER A 43 -1.61 -6.78 3.76
C SER A 43 -0.80 -8.00 3.29
N ASP A 44 0.02 -7.85 2.24
CA ASP A 44 0.90 -8.91 1.75
C ASP A 44 1.95 -9.27 2.81
N THR A 45 2.60 -8.26 3.40
CA THR A 45 3.60 -8.48 4.46
C THR A 45 2.97 -9.16 5.67
N ALA A 46 1.78 -8.71 6.11
CA ALA A 46 1.05 -9.33 7.21
C ALA A 46 0.74 -10.81 6.92
N LYS A 47 0.20 -11.12 5.74
CA LYS A 47 -0.12 -12.50 5.32
C LYS A 47 1.12 -13.39 5.26
N ARG A 48 2.26 -12.87 4.78
CA ARG A 48 3.51 -13.64 4.75
C ARG A 48 4.00 -13.97 6.15
N ILE A 49 3.93 -13.02 7.09
CA ILE A 49 4.31 -13.24 8.47
C ILE A 49 3.33 -14.21 9.16
N GLU A 50 2.03 -14.05 8.94
CA GLU A 50 1.00 -14.98 9.43
C GLU A 50 1.24 -16.40 8.94
N GLY A 51 1.61 -16.55 7.67
CA GLY A 51 1.88 -17.85 7.05
C GLY A 51 3.11 -18.58 7.60
N ILE A 52 3.95 -17.92 8.43
CA ILE A 52 5.01 -18.61 9.19
C ILE A 52 4.37 -19.59 10.18
N GLY A 53 3.15 -19.32 10.68
CA GLY A 53 2.43 -20.24 11.55
C GLY A 53 2.93 -20.26 12.99
N ALA A 54 3.72 -19.28 13.40
CA ALA A 54 4.17 -19.12 14.79
C ALA A 54 3.07 -18.48 15.65
N ASP A 55 3.10 -18.74 16.95
CA ASP A 55 2.19 -18.13 17.93
C ASP A 55 2.80 -16.89 18.58
N ILE A 56 4.13 -16.91 18.80
CA ILE A 56 4.88 -15.86 19.48
C ILE A 56 6.10 -15.48 18.63
N MET A 57 6.42 -14.19 18.66
CA MET A 57 7.62 -13.62 18.07
C MET A 57 8.44 -12.93 19.16
N VAL A 58 9.74 -13.24 19.23
CA VAL A 58 10.70 -12.59 20.14
C VAL A 58 11.69 -11.81 19.32
N GLN A 59 11.81 -10.52 19.63
CA GLN A 59 12.65 -9.56 18.92
C GLN A 59 13.62 -8.85 19.87
N PRO A 60 14.74 -8.29 19.35
CA PRO A 60 15.63 -7.49 20.15
C PRO A 60 14.95 -6.20 20.64
N PRO A 61 15.49 -5.57 21.71
CA PRO A 61 14.99 -4.28 22.18
C PRO A 61 15.06 -3.23 21.06
N SER A 62 14.05 -2.37 20.99
CA SER A 62 13.97 -1.28 20.00
C SER A 62 13.79 -1.75 18.55
N ALA A 63 13.37 -2.99 18.32
CA ALA A 63 12.96 -3.42 16.98
C ALA A 63 11.78 -2.58 16.49
N SER A 64 11.94 -1.93 15.34
CA SER A 64 10.85 -1.14 14.72
C SER A 64 9.75 -2.07 14.23
N ILE A 65 8.47 -1.70 14.44
CA ILE A 65 7.32 -2.42 13.90
C ILE A 65 7.38 -2.50 12.37
N PHE A 66 7.87 -1.45 11.72
CA PHE A 66 8.00 -1.38 10.26
C PHE A 66 9.27 -2.06 9.74
N MET A 67 10.37 -1.88 10.47
CA MET A 67 11.63 -2.58 10.25
C MET A 67 11.82 -3.55 11.41
N ALA A 68 10.94 -4.51 11.54
CA ALA A 68 10.90 -5.51 12.63
C ALA A 68 12.26 -6.17 12.91
N PHE A 69 13.25 -5.83 12.12
CA PHE A 69 14.53 -6.49 11.97
C PHE A 69 15.73 -5.51 12.05
N SER A 70 15.48 -4.25 12.40
CA SER A 70 16.55 -3.22 12.50
C SER A 70 17.29 -3.20 13.83
N GLY A 71 16.91 -4.06 14.77
CA GLY A 71 17.62 -4.23 16.03
C GLY A 71 18.93 -4.99 15.86
N ALA A 72 19.87 -4.82 16.81
CA ALA A 72 21.07 -5.65 16.84
C ALA A 72 20.71 -7.14 16.97
N PRO A 73 21.29 -8.02 16.14
CA PRO A 73 20.96 -9.45 16.19
C PRO A 73 21.23 -10.04 17.57
N MET A 74 20.33 -10.94 18.01
CA MET A 74 20.37 -11.63 19.31
C MET A 74 21.25 -12.88 19.24
N PRO A 75 21.93 -13.27 20.35
CA PRO A 75 22.63 -14.54 20.41
C PRO A 75 21.70 -15.73 20.14
N ILE A 76 22.12 -16.67 19.29
CA ILE A 76 21.32 -17.85 18.90
C ILE A 76 21.01 -18.77 20.11
N GLU A 77 21.89 -18.77 21.14
CA GLU A 77 21.73 -19.53 22.38
C GLU A 77 20.43 -19.20 23.13
N ILE A 78 19.85 -18.02 22.90
CA ILE A 78 18.55 -17.64 23.45
C ILE A 78 17.49 -18.64 23.00
N GLY A 79 17.55 -19.13 21.77
CA GLY A 79 16.63 -20.13 21.24
C GLY A 79 16.58 -21.41 22.07
N GLN A 80 17.74 -21.87 22.57
CA GLN A 80 17.81 -23.06 23.44
C GLN A 80 17.11 -22.84 24.78
N LYS A 81 17.24 -21.64 25.36
CA LYS A 81 16.54 -21.28 26.61
C LYS A 81 15.04 -21.16 26.40
N LEU A 82 14.61 -20.62 25.27
CA LEU A 82 13.20 -20.52 24.90
C LEU A 82 12.56 -21.89 24.70
N ALA A 83 13.29 -22.84 24.11
CA ALA A 83 12.80 -24.22 23.90
C ALA A 83 12.56 -25.00 25.19
N GLN A 84 13.18 -24.60 26.32
CA GLN A 84 12.99 -25.25 27.61
C GLN A 84 11.75 -24.76 28.37
N ILE A 85 11.07 -23.72 27.88
CA ILE A 85 9.88 -23.17 28.52
C ILE A 85 8.70 -24.12 28.30
N LYS A 86 7.95 -24.39 29.38
CA LYS A 86 6.76 -25.24 29.32
C LYS A 86 5.75 -24.70 28.30
N ASN A 87 5.19 -25.59 27.48
CA ASN A 87 4.24 -25.31 26.41
C ASN A 87 4.87 -24.67 25.15
N VAL A 88 6.20 -24.61 25.07
CA VAL A 88 6.89 -24.31 23.82
C VAL A 88 7.11 -25.63 23.07
N ARG A 89 6.56 -25.73 21.86
CA ARG A 89 6.69 -26.90 20.99
C ARG A 89 7.95 -26.82 20.15
N ALA A 90 8.17 -25.69 19.51
CA ALA A 90 9.30 -25.47 18.62
C ALA A 90 9.73 -24.00 18.62
N VAL A 91 11.02 -23.76 18.39
CA VAL A 91 11.63 -22.44 18.29
C VAL A 91 12.47 -22.40 17.01
N ALA A 92 12.15 -21.49 16.11
CA ALA A 92 12.92 -21.26 14.89
C ALA A 92 13.65 -19.92 14.97
N PRO A 93 14.99 -19.94 15.10
CA PRO A 93 15.80 -18.73 14.92
C PRO A 93 15.79 -18.36 13.42
N VAL A 94 15.67 -17.07 13.14
CA VAL A 94 15.73 -16.54 11.77
C VAL A 94 16.64 -15.32 11.77
N LEU A 95 17.61 -15.30 10.87
CA LEU A 95 18.42 -14.13 10.56
C LEU A 95 17.83 -13.42 9.35
N LEU A 96 17.68 -12.11 9.45
CA LEU A 96 17.17 -11.29 8.34
C LEU A 96 18.26 -10.41 7.77
N GLN A 97 18.22 -10.30 6.45
CA GLN A 97 19.08 -9.38 5.72
C GLN A 97 18.29 -8.71 4.60
N PHE A 98 18.58 -7.42 4.37
CA PHE A 98 18.02 -6.68 3.25
C PHE A 98 19.00 -6.74 2.07
N ASN A 99 18.48 -7.13 0.92
CA ASN A 99 19.21 -7.00 -0.34
C ASN A 99 18.73 -5.74 -1.05
N SER A 100 19.61 -4.78 -1.27
CA SER A 100 19.33 -3.54 -1.99
C SER A 100 19.84 -3.52 -3.43
N THR A 101 20.48 -4.60 -3.89
CA THR A 101 21.16 -4.62 -5.20
C THR A 101 20.17 -4.57 -6.37
N ASN A 102 19.02 -5.23 -6.24
CA ASN A 102 18.01 -5.33 -7.31
C ASN A 102 16.59 -4.97 -6.85
N GLY A 103 16.44 -4.26 -5.74
CA GLY A 103 15.20 -3.93 -5.06
C GLY A 103 15.35 -4.08 -3.54
N LEU A 104 14.30 -3.84 -2.78
CA LEU A 104 14.25 -4.10 -1.35
C LEU A 104 13.72 -5.52 -1.11
N ASP A 105 14.56 -6.53 -1.30
CA ASP A 105 14.20 -7.91 -1.02
C ASP A 105 14.65 -8.32 0.38
N ILE A 106 13.78 -9.01 1.12
CA ILE A 106 14.09 -9.56 2.43
C ILE A 106 14.53 -11.01 2.25
N ILE A 107 15.68 -11.35 2.81
CA ILE A 107 16.25 -12.69 2.79
C ILE A 107 16.19 -13.24 4.22
N TYR A 108 15.68 -14.45 4.37
CA TYR A 108 15.71 -15.21 5.61
C TYR A 108 16.82 -16.23 5.57
N GLY A 109 17.76 -16.13 6.55
CA GLY A 109 18.65 -17.23 6.91
C GLY A 109 17.92 -18.13 7.91
N ILE A 110 17.68 -19.36 7.54
CA ILE A 110 16.91 -20.33 8.33
C ILE A 110 17.72 -21.62 8.56
N ASP A 111 17.40 -22.28 9.67
CA ASP A 111 17.70 -23.70 9.81
C ASP A 111 16.45 -24.49 9.35
N PRO A 112 16.57 -25.28 8.26
CA PRO A 112 15.41 -25.96 7.65
C PRO A 112 14.66 -26.86 8.64
N GLY A 113 15.35 -27.46 9.61
CA GLY A 113 14.75 -28.34 10.61
C GLY A 113 13.82 -27.60 11.54
N SER A 114 14.36 -26.62 12.28
CA SER A 114 13.60 -25.82 13.24
C SER A 114 12.52 -24.96 12.58
N PHE A 115 12.83 -24.43 11.38
CA PHE A 115 11.84 -23.64 10.63
C PHE A 115 10.65 -24.51 10.19
N ARG A 116 10.88 -25.76 9.77
CA ARG A 116 9.82 -26.71 9.42
C ARG A 116 8.95 -27.07 10.63
N GLU A 117 9.53 -27.25 11.81
CA GLU A 117 8.78 -27.55 13.04
C GLU A 117 7.82 -26.41 13.42
N VAL A 118 8.23 -25.15 13.22
CA VAL A 118 7.39 -24.00 13.51
C VAL A 118 6.39 -23.74 12.38
N SER A 119 6.85 -23.74 11.12
CA SER A 119 6.05 -23.28 9.98
C SER A 119 5.24 -24.37 9.28
N GLY A 120 5.47 -25.64 9.62
CA GLY A 120 4.94 -26.78 8.86
C GLY A 120 5.70 -27.07 7.57
N GLY A 121 6.82 -26.37 7.31
CA GLY A 121 7.66 -26.53 6.12
C GLY A 121 7.18 -25.75 4.89
N PHE A 122 7.88 -25.95 3.79
CA PHE A 122 7.57 -25.35 2.51
C PHE A 122 6.73 -26.26 1.63
N VAL A 123 5.86 -25.69 0.82
CA VAL A 123 5.21 -26.38 -0.30
C VAL A 123 6.00 -26.08 -1.54
N PHE A 124 6.63 -27.10 -2.12
CA PHE A 124 7.46 -26.97 -3.31
C PHE A 124 6.63 -27.05 -4.58
N HIS A 125 6.82 -26.07 -5.46
CA HIS A 125 6.31 -26.12 -6.83
C HIS A 125 7.30 -26.82 -7.76
N ASP A 126 8.61 -26.64 -7.50
CA ASP A 126 9.70 -27.26 -8.27
C ASP A 126 10.98 -27.30 -7.42
N GLY A 127 11.87 -28.26 -7.68
CA GLY A 127 13.16 -28.40 -7.00
C GLY A 127 13.11 -29.09 -5.64
N THR A 128 14.09 -28.81 -4.80
CA THR A 128 14.31 -29.45 -3.50
C THR A 128 14.59 -28.43 -2.39
N ASP A 129 14.61 -28.89 -1.14
CA ASP A 129 14.95 -28.07 0.03
C ASP A 129 16.46 -27.69 0.02
N LEU A 130 16.83 -26.73 0.87
CA LEU A 130 18.22 -26.29 1.09
C LEU A 130 19.09 -27.47 1.56
N GLN A 131 20.11 -27.81 0.81
CA GLN A 131 21.05 -28.90 1.15
C GLN A 131 22.49 -28.39 1.25
N ASN A 132 22.87 -27.42 0.41
CA ASN A 132 24.21 -26.89 0.33
C ASN A 132 24.28 -25.43 0.77
N ALA A 133 25.45 -24.98 1.20
CA ALA A 133 25.68 -23.62 1.65
C ALA A 133 25.26 -22.54 0.63
N ASN A 134 25.39 -22.84 -0.65
CA ASN A 134 25.06 -21.92 -1.74
C ASN A 134 23.65 -22.11 -2.31
N ASP A 135 22.81 -22.90 -1.67
CA ASP A 135 21.42 -23.09 -2.10
C ASP A 135 20.54 -21.91 -1.65
N ILE A 136 19.61 -21.52 -2.52
CA ILE A 136 18.58 -20.55 -2.23
C ILE A 136 17.22 -21.09 -2.64
N LEU A 137 16.20 -20.94 -1.75
CA LEU A 137 14.81 -21.11 -2.12
C LEU A 137 14.21 -19.75 -2.48
N VAL A 138 13.37 -19.77 -3.50
CA VAL A 138 12.72 -18.59 -4.05
C VAL A 138 11.22 -18.80 -4.02
N ASP A 139 10.43 -17.78 -3.59
CA ASP A 139 8.98 -17.89 -3.69
C ASP A 139 8.50 -17.80 -5.15
N ASP A 140 7.32 -18.36 -5.43
CA ASP A 140 6.75 -18.43 -6.79
C ASP A 140 6.45 -17.03 -7.38
N TRP A 141 6.17 -16.03 -6.55
CA TRP A 141 5.94 -14.66 -7.01
C TRP A 141 7.25 -13.97 -7.42
N TYR A 142 8.30 -14.17 -6.65
CA TYR A 142 9.63 -13.68 -7.00
C TYR A 142 10.13 -14.38 -8.27
N ALA A 143 9.99 -15.72 -8.32
CA ALA A 143 10.38 -16.51 -9.49
C ALA A 143 9.68 -16.04 -10.77
N LYS A 144 8.36 -15.80 -10.71
CA LYS A 144 7.59 -15.25 -11.85
C LYS A 144 8.04 -13.82 -12.21
N GLY A 145 8.25 -12.97 -11.21
CA GLY A 145 8.61 -11.55 -11.41
C GLY A 145 9.99 -11.37 -12.03
N ARG A 146 10.95 -12.20 -11.62
CA ARG A 146 12.34 -12.16 -12.09
C ARG A 146 12.64 -13.18 -13.20
N LYS A 147 11.65 -14.04 -13.53
CA LYS A 147 11.78 -15.14 -14.51
C LYS A 147 12.87 -16.13 -14.13
N VAL A 148 13.06 -16.36 -12.83
CA VAL A 148 14.07 -17.28 -12.27
C VAL A 148 13.51 -18.70 -12.27
N LYS A 149 14.38 -19.68 -12.61
CA LYS A 149 14.06 -21.12 -12.64
C LYS A 149 14.98 -21.90 -11.71
N VAL A 150 14.53 -23.08 -11.30
CA VAL A 150 15.37 -24.03 -10.57
C VAL A 150 16.61 -24.38 -11.40
N GLY A 151 17.77 -24.42 -10.75
CA GLY A 151 19.07 -24.68 -11.38
C GLY A 151 19.79 -23.42 -11.86
N GLU A 152 19.16 -22.27 -11.89
CA GLU A 152 19.82 -21.01 -12.26
C GLU A 152 20.63 -20.43 -11.09
N THR A 153 21.56 -19.54 -11.41
CA THR A 153 22.36 -18.82 -10.42
C THR A 153 21.73 -17.45 -10.18
N LEU A 154 21.49 -17.12 -8.91
CA LEU A 154 20.95 -15.84 -8.47
C LEU A 154 22.02 -15.07 -7.69
N HIS A 155 22.38 -13.87 -8.16
CA HIS A 155 23.35 -13.00 -7.48
C HIS A 155 22.65 -12.15 -6.41
N VAL A 156 22.93 -12.43 -5.13
CA VAL A 156 22.29 -11.81 -3.98
C VAL A 156 23.33 -11.52 -2.91
N LEU A 157 23.31 -10.33 -2.30
CA LEU A 157 24.28 -9.89 -1.28
C LEU A 157 25.76 -10.00 -1.71
N GLY A 158 26.04 -9.82 -3.01
CA GLY A 158 27.39 -9.96 -3.55
C GLY A 158 27.90 -11.41 -3.64
N HIS A 159 27.00 -12.40 -3.50
CA HIS A 159 27.28 -13.82 -3.53
C HIS A 159 26.39 -14.53 -4.56
N ASP A 160 26.91 -15.58 -5.20
CA ASP A 160 26.18 -16.37 -6.19
C ASP A 160 25.54 -17.58 -5.52
N PHE A 161 24.22 -17.61 -5.52
CA PHE A 161 23.42 -18.71 -5.01
C PHE A 161 22.83 -19.54 -6.13
N HIS A 162 22.77 -20.86 -5.92
CA HIS A 162 22.08 -21.81 -6.80
C HIS A 162 20.62 -21.94 -6.38
N VAL A 163 19.68 -21.71 -7.27
CA VAL A 163 18.24 -21.86 -7.00
C VAL A 163 17.90 -23.34 -6.88
N ALA A 164 17.83 -23.84 -5.65
CA ALA A 164 17.54 -25.23 -5.33
C ALA A 164 16.06 -25.58 -5.48
N GLY A 165 15.16 -24.61 -5.22
CA GLY A 165 13.73 -24.85 -5.34
C GLY A 165 12.90 -23.58 -5.39
N ILE A 166 11.70 -23.73 -5.95
CA ILE A 166 10.65 -22.71 -5.96
C ILE A 166 9.53 -23.17 -5.04
N VAL A 167 9.21 -22.33 -4.05
CA VAL A 167 8.24 -22.63 -3.00
C VAL A 167 7.01 -21.73 -3.10
N GLU A 168 5.90 -22.17 -2.52
CA GLU A 168 4.70 -21.35 -2.40
C GLU A 168 4.99 -20.11 -1.55
N HIS A 169 4.52 -18.96 -1.99
CA HIS A 169 4.65 -17.69 -1.25
C HIS A 169 3.90 -17.72 0.09
N GLY A 170 4.28 -16.84 1.03
CA GLY A 170 3.55 -16.67 2.29
C GLY A 170 4.28 -17.13 3.54
N LYS A 171 5.58 -17.44 3.48
CA LYS A 171 6.39 -17.90 4.62
C LYS A 171 7.36 -16.83 5.15
N GLY A 172 6.93 -15.56 5.24
CA GLY A 172 7.72 -14.47 5.79
C GLY A 172 8.53 -13.72 4.73
N ALA A 173 9.58 -14.33 4.20
CA ALA A 173 10.40 -13.76 3.14
C ALA A 173 10.01 -14.30 1.76
N ARG A 174 10.70 -13.80 0.74
CA ARG A 174 10.64 -14.32 -0.65
C ARG A 174 11.85 -15.16 -1.02
N LEU A 175 12.94 -14.95 -0.27
CA LEU A 175 14.22 -15.64 -0.47
C LEU A 175 14.63 -16.28 0.84
N PHE A 176 15.07 -17.54 0.78
CA PHE A 176 15.52 -18.30 1.94
C PHE A 176 16.85 -18.95 1.64
N VAL A 177 17.80 -18.84 2.56
CA VAL A 177 19.11 -19.44 2.49
C VAL A 177 19.42 -20.13 3.82
N LEU A 178 20.46 -20.96 3.86
CA LEU A 178 20.91 -21.50 5.13
C LEU A 178 21.37 -20.40 6.08
N MET A 179 20.98 -20.52 7.35
CA MET A 179 21.33 -19.55 8.37
C MET A 179 22.84 -19.37 8.52
N SER A 180 23.61 -20.45 8.49
CA SER A 180 25.07 -20.43 8.56
C SER A 180 25.69 -19.57 7.45
N THR A 181 25.21 -19.73 6.22
CA THR A 181 25.68 -18.97 5.07
C THR A 181 25.35 -17.48 5.23
N LEU A 182 24.13 -17.15 5.63
CA LEU A 182 23.73 -15.75 5.81
C LEU A 182 24.46 -15.08 6.99
N GLN A 183 24.72 -15.83 8.06
CA GLN A 183 25.54 -15.38 9.19
C GLN A 183 26.99 -15.05 8.79
N GLU A 184 27.57 -15.88 7.91
CA GLU A 184 28.91 -15.66 7.38
C GLU A 184 28.97 -14.43 6.48
N LEU A 185 28.05 -14.31 5.52
CA LEU A 185 27.97 -13.17 4.60
C LEU A 185 27.68 -11.84 5.29
N SER A 186 26.89 -11.85 6.36
CA SER A 186 26.52 -10.64 7.11
C SER A 186 27.45 -10.32 8.29
N GLY A 187 28.42 -11.19 8.59
CA GLY A 187 29.29 -11.05 9.78
C GLY A 187 28.55 -11.22 11.12
N ALA A 188 27.37 -11.82 11.10
CA ALA A 188 26.50 -12.02 12.27
C ALA A 188 26.56 -13.46 12.79
N ARG A 189 27.78 -14.01 12.97
CA ARG A 189 27.99 -15.38 13.47
C ARG A 189 27.27 -15.58 14.81
N ASP A 190 26.64 -16.73 14.96
CA ASP A 190 25.91 -17.14 16.17
C ASP A 190 24.80 -16.18 16.61
N LYS A 191 24.21 -15.45 15.65
CA LYS A 191 23.15 -14.48 15.91
C LYS A 191 21.91 -14.74 15.06
N ALA A 192 20.75 -14.35 15.61
CA ALA A 192 19.45 -14.35 14.96
C ALA A 192 18.79 -12.98 15.10
N SER A 193 18.00 -12.56 14.12
CA SER A 193 17.24 -11.30 14.18
C SER A 193 15.93 -11.47 14.93
N VAL A 194 15.34 -12.66 14.86
CA VAL A 194 14.03 -12.98 15.46
C VAL A 194 13.96 -14.46 15.82
N PHE A 195 13.22 -14.78 16.86
CA PHE A 195 12.81 -16.16 17.16
C PHE A 195 11.31 -16.28 16.97
N PHE A 196 10.90 -17.22 16.13
CA PHE A 196 9.51 -17.64 15.97
C PHE A 196 9.26 -18.85 16.84
N ILE A 197 8.18 -18.79 17.62
CA ILE A 197 7.87 -19.84 18.60
C ILE A 197 6.48 -20.38 18.29
N ARG A 198 6.36 -21.71 18.28
CA ARG A 198 5.10 -22.41 18.22
C ARG A 198 4.80 -23.05 19.57
N CYS A 199 3.58 -22.85 20.05
CA CYS A 199 3.10 -23.43 21.31
C CYS A 199 2.38 -24.74 21.07
N ASP A 200 2.41 -25.65 22.05
CA ASP A 200 1.58 -26.86 22.03
C ASP A 200 0.10 -26.52 22.19
N HIS A 201 -0.20 -25.56 23.07
CA HIS A 201 -1.55 -25.08 23.37
C HIS A 201 -1.63 -23.56 23.10
N PRO A 202 -2.16 -23.13 21.94
CA PRO A 202 -2.24 -21.72 21.56
C PRO A 202 -3.04 -20.84 22.54
N GLU A 203 -4.01 -21.41 23.25
CA GLU A 203 -4.79 -20.72 24.28
C GLU A 203 -3.95 -20.30 25.51
N GLN A 204 -2.79 -20.91 25.71
CA GLN A 204 -1.87 -20.58 26.81
C GLN A 204 -0.73 -19.64 26.39
N THR A 205 -0.76 -19.09 25.19
CA THR A 205 0.27 -18.19 24.63
C THR A 205 0.60 -17.06 25.61
N THR A 206 -0.39 -16.47 26.29
CA THR A 206 -0.18 -15.39 27.26
C THR A 206 0.70 -15.82 28.44
N LYS A 207 0.58 -17.08 28.92
CA LYS A 207 1.42 -17.61 30.01
C LYS A 207 2.86 -17.81 29.53
N VAL A 208 3.04 -18.32 28.32
CA VAL A 208 4.37 -18.49 27.70
C VAL A 208 5.04 -17.14 27.53
N ILE A 209 4.32 -16.12 27.04
CA ILE A 209 4.83 -14.75 26.93
C ILE A 209 5.29 -14.23 28.29
N GLY A 210 4.51 -14.41 29.35
CA GLY A 210 4.90 -14.01 30.72
C GLY A 210 6.20 -14.67 31.17
N ALA A 211 6.37 -15.98 30.91
CA ALA A 211 7.60 -16.72 31.25
C ALA A 211 8.80 -16.22 30.43
N ILE A 212 8.61 -15.96 29.12
CA ILE A 212 9.66 -15.41 28.26
C ILE A 212 10.06 -14.00 28.71
N SER A 213 9.10 -13.15 29.05
CA SER A 213 9.36 -11.77 29.50
C SER A 213 10.11 -11.72 30.85
N GLN A 214 9.90 -12.71 31.72
CA GLN A 214 10.68 -12.85 32.95
C GLN A 214 12.12 -13.30 32.66
N LEU A 215 12.32 -14.19 31.70
CA LEU A 215 13.62 -14.70 31.29
C LEU A 215 14.42 -13.61 30.50
N LEU A 216 13.72 -12.82 29.71
CA LEU A 216 14.28 -11.84 28.78
C LEU A 216 13.62 -10.46 28.97
N PRO A 217 13.85 -9.75 30.09
CA PRO A 217 13.09 -8.54 30.45
C PRO A 217 13.30 -7.34 29.52
N HIS A 218 14.35 -7.35 28.69
CA HIS A 218 14.63 -6.28 27.75
C HIS A 218 14.23 -6.60 26.30
N TYR A 219 13.72 -7.78 26.03
CA TYR A 219 13.33 -8.20 24.68
C TYR A 219 11.84 -7.96 24.43
N GLU A 220 11.51 -7.66 23.19
CA GLU A 220 10.12 -7.54 22.79
C GLU A 220 9.53 -8.91 22.50
N VAL A 221 8.57 -9.32 23.35
CA VAL A 221 7.86 -10.58 23.23
C VAL A 221 6.40 -10.29 22.96
N ARG A 222 5.93 -10.67 21.79
CA ARG A 222 4.55 -10.37 21.35
C ARG A 222 3.89 -11.59 20.75
N PRO A 223 2.56 -11.76 20.95
CA PRO A 223 1.80 -12.68 20.12
C PRO A 223 1.93 -12.26 18.65
N LEU A 224 2.12 -13.22 17.75
CA LEU A 224 2.20 -12.91 16.32
C LEU A 224 0.92 -12.23 15.81
N ARG A 225 -0.23 -12.63 16.34
CA ARG A 225 -1.53 -12.05 16.03
C ARG A 225 -1.61 -10.55 16.35
N ASP A 226 -1.05 -10.11 17.48
CA ASP A 226 -1.03 -8.70 17.86
C ASP A 226 -0.10 -7.91 16.94
N TYR A 227 1.04 -8.48 16.57
CA TYR A 227 1.94 -7.89 15.58
C TYR A 227 1.24 -7.65 14.24
N LEU A 228 0.47 -8.62 13.76
CA LEU A 228 -0.30 -8.49 12.51
C LEU A 228 -1.34 -7.36 12.59
N SER A 229 -2.00 -7.20 13.74
CA SER A 229 -2.97 -6.11 13.94
C SER A 229 -2.33 -4.71 13.89
N LEU A 230 -1.05 -4.61 14.22
CA LEU A 230 -0.27 -3.37 14.13
C LEU A 230 0.19 -3.04 12.69
N MET A 231 0.17 -4.02 11.77
CA MET A 231 0.53 -3.84 10.36
C MET A 231 -0.56 -3.10 9.58
N THR A 232 -0.96 -1.93 10.07
CA THR A 232 -1.90 -1.03 9.42
C THR A 232 -1.23 0.33 9.16
N SER A 233 -1.66 1.03 8.13
CA SER A 233 -1.09 2.35 7.78
C SER A 233 -1.22 3.37 8.92
N SER A 234 -2.23 3.23 9.79
CA SER A 234 -2.45 4.11 10.94
C SER A 234 -1.41 3.94 12.06
N ASN A 235 -0.82 2.75 12.17
CA ASN A 235 0.14 2.43 13.24
C ASN A 235 1.59 2.61 12.81
N LEU A 236 1.84 2.91 11.53
CA LEU A 236 3.18 3.14 11.00
C LEU A 236 3.50 4.64 10.98
N PRO A 237 4.41 5.12 11.85
CA PRO A 237 4.80 6.53 11.88
C PRO A 237 5.33 6.98 10.51
N GLY A 238 4.84 8.12 10.04
CA GLY A 238 5.23 8.70 8.75
C GLY A 238 4.48 8.16 7.53
N LEU A 239 4.06 6.88 7.50
CA LEU A 239 3.34 6.33 6.35
C LEU A 239 1.96 6.97 6.18
N GLN A 240 1.22 7.12 7.27
CA GLN A 240 -0.07 7.81 7.26
C GLN A 240 0.09 9.27 6.85
N THR A 241 1.13 9.96 7.37
CA THR A 241 1.45 11.34 6.97
C THR A 241 1.75 11.43 5.49
N PHE A 242 2.55 10.50 4.95
CA PHE A 242 2.84 10.41 3.52
C PHE A 242 1.57 10.23 2.68
N ILE A 243 0.69 9.29 3.06
CA ILE A 243 -0.59 9.07 2.36
C ILE A 243 -1.44 10.34 2.38
N HIS A 244 -1.60 10.98 3.54
CA HIS A 244 -2.37 12.22 3.66
C HIS A 244 -1.76 13.35 2.82
N SER A 245 -0.43 13.50 2.81
CA SER A 245 0.26 14.50 1.98
C SER A 245 0.01 14.27 0.48
N MET A 246 0.04 13.02 0.02
CA MET A 246 -0.28 12.69 -1.38
C MET A 246 -1.74 12.97 -1.72
N ILE A 247 -2.67 12.64 -0.82
CA ILE A 247 -4.10 12.95 -0.99
C ILE A 247 -4.32 14.46 -1.04
N MET A 248 -3.71 15.22 -0.14
CA MET A 248 -3.82 16.69 -0.13
C MET A 248 -3.25 17.31 -1.41
N LEU A 249 -2.11 16.81 -1.89
CA LEU A 249 -1.51 17.26 -3.13
C LEU A 249 -2.45 16.99 -4.33
N ALA A 250 -2.98 15.79 -4.42
CA ALA A 250 -3.92 15.40 -5.47
C ALA A 250 -5.18 16.27 -5.44
N ALA A 251 -5.79 16.43 -4.27
CA ALA A 251 -6.98 17.27 -4.07
C ALA A 251 -6.69 18.75 -4.38
N GLY A 252 -5.50 19.26 -4.03
CA GLY A 252 -5.07 20.63 -4.36
C GLY A 252 -4.95 20.85 -5.87
N ILE A 253 -4.40 19.91 -6.59
CA ILE A 253 -4.31 19.96 -8.07
C ILE A 253 -5.72 19.93 -8.68
N GLY A 254 -6.59 19.00 -8.25
CA GLY A 254 -7.96 18.90 -8.72
C GLY A 254 -8.76 20.19 -8.47
N PHE A 255 -8.65 20.73 -7.26
CA PHE A 255 -9.22 22.04 -6.89
C PHE A 255 -8.78 23.15 -7.85
N LEU A 256 -7.46 23.30 -8.09
CA LEU A 256 -6.94 24.36 -8.96
C LEU A 256 -7.41 24.20 -10.40
N VAL A 257 -7.41 22.98 -10.93
CA VAL A 257 -7.87 22.72 -12.30
C VAL A 257 -9.37 23.06 -12.43
N ILE A 258 -10.20 22.65 -11.48
CA ILE A 258 -11.64 22.97 -11.49
C ILE A 258 -11.86 24.48 -11.33
N LEU A 259 -11.14 25.14 -10.44
CA LEU A 259 -11.22 26.59 -10.25
C LEU A 259 -10.91 27.34 -11.54
N LEU A 260 -9.79 27.02 -12.20
CA LEU A 260 -9.38 27.65 -13.44
C LEU A 260 -10.36 27.34 -14.59
N SER A 261 -10.79 26.09 -14.71
CA SER A 261 -11.75 25.66 -15.72
C SER A 261 -13.10 26.36 -15.56
N MET A 262 -13.63 26.45 -14.34
CA MET A 262 -14.88 27.12 -14.06
C MET A 262 -14.76 28.64 -14.20
N TYR A 263 -13.66 29.23 -13.78
CA TYR A 263 -13.40 30.67 -13.93
C TYR A 263 -13.41 31.08 -15.41
N THR A 264 -12.69 30.36 -16.27
CA THR A 264 -12.68 30.62 -17.71
C THR A 264 -14.06 30.37 -18.35
N THR A 265 -14.78 29.31 -17.92
CA THR A 265 -16.14 29.03 -18.37
C THR A 265 -17.09 30.21 -18.10
N ILE A 266 -17.00 30.80 -16.92
CA ILE A 266 -17.88 31.92 -16.52
C ILE A 266 -17.57 33.19 -17.33
N ILE A 267 -16.28 33.51 -17.57
CA ILE A 267 -15.90 34.65 -18.37
C ILE A 267 -16.50 34.54 -19.77
N GLU A 268 -16.35 33.40 -20.41
CA GLU A 268 -16.83 33.16 -21.76
C GLU A 268 -18.36 33.15 -21.89
N ARG A 269 -19.07 32.80 -20.80
CA ARG A 269 -20.54 32.71 -20.76
C ARG A 269 -21.17 33.87 -20.01
N THR A 270 -20.41 34.99 -19.83
CA THR A 270 -20.90 36.17 -19.12
C THR A 270 -22.20 36.69 -19.73
N ARG A 271 -22.34 36.72 -21.06
CA ARG A 271 -23.58 37.18 -21.75
C ARG A 271 -24.76 36.24 -21.48
N GLU A 272 -24.57 34.91 -21.52
CA GLU A 272 -25.64 33.94 -21.18
C GLU A 272 -26.14 34.11 -19.75
N ILE A 273 -25.21 34.33 -18.79
CA ILE A 273 -25.53 34.59 -17.40
C ILE A 273 -26.28 35.89 -17.23
N GLY A 274 -25.90 36.93 -18.01
CA GLY A 274 -26.59 38.22 -18.06
C GLY A 274 -28.03 38.09 -18.54
N VAL A 275 -28.30 37.32 -19.61
CA VAL A 275 -29.65 37.01 -20.11
C VAL A 275 -30.48 36.27 -19.05
N LEU A 276 -29.91 35.27 -18.41
CA LEU A 276 -30.63 34.56 -17.34
C LEU A 276 -31.03 35.48 -16.19
N LYS A 277 -30.16 36.39 -15.81
CA LYS A 277 -30.44 37.38 -14.75
C LYS A 277 -31.48 38.42 -15.16
N SER A 278 -31.47 38.89 -16.43
CA SER A 278 -32.50 39.80 -16.94
C SER A 278 -33.87 39.16 -17.00
N LEU A 279 -33.94 37.81 -17.17
CA LEU A 279 -35.14 37.01 -17.07
C LEU A 279 -35.57 36.69 -15.62
N GLY A 280 -34.90 37.26 -14.60
CA GLY A 280 -35.24 37.11 -13.20
C GLY A 280 -34.58 35.96 -12.46
N ALA A 281 -33.53 35.35 -12.99
CA ALA A 281 -32.82 34.29 -12.29
C ALA A 281 -32.14 34.84 -11.00
N SER A 282 -32.42 34.20 -9.88
CA SER A 282 -31.83 34.56 -8.59
C SER A 282 -30.34 34.19 -8.53
N ARG A 283 -29.57 34.88 -7.63
CA ARG A 283 -28.16 34.56 -7.39
C ARG A 283 -27.96 33.08 -7.02
N GLY A 284 -28.81 32.55 -6.14
CA GLY A 284 -28.76 31.14 -5.72
C GLY A 284 -29.04 30.15 -6.86
N TYR A 285 -29.89 30.55 -7.84
CA TYR A 285 -30.12 29.72 -9.01
C TYR A 285 -28.85 29.57 -9.87
N ILE A 286 -28.14 30.69 -10.11
CA ILE A 286 -26.88 30.67 -10.91
C ILE A 286 -25.83 29.82 -10.21
N VAL A 287 -25.61 30.01 -8.90
CA VAL A 287 -24.67 29.17 -8.13
C VAL A 287 -25.05 27.69 -8.22
N ARG A 288 -26.34 27.36 -8.07
CA ARG A 288 -26.80 25.96 -8.18
C ARG A 288 -26.56 25.35 -9.56
N VAL A 289 -26.76 26.10 -10.63
CA VAL A 289 -26.48 25.64 -12.01
C VAL A 289 -24.99 25.33 -12.17
N ILE A 290 -24.09 26.24 -11.73
CA ILE A 290 -22.65 26.04 -11.83
C ILE A 290 -22.17 24.84 -10.99
N LEU A 291 -22.64 24.71 -9.76
CA LEU A 291 -22.30 23.58 -8.91
C LEU A 291 -22.84 22.26 -9.46
N SER A 292 -24.02 22.23 -10.09
CA SER A 292 -24.54 21.03 -10.73
C SER A 292 -23.75 20.66 -11.98
N GLU A 293 -23.25 21.61 -12.76
CA GLU A 293 -22.34 21.39 -13.87
C GLU A 293 -21.00 20.80 -13.37
N THR A 294 -20.41 21.39 -12.34
CA THR A 294 -19.21 20.86 -11.68
C THR A 294 -19.43 19.42 -11.16
N THR A 295 -20.57 19.17 -10.55
CA THR A 295 -20.89 17.80 -10.06
C THR A 295 -20.94 16.79 -11.20
N ALA A 296 -21.51 17.16 -12.34
CA ALA A 296 -21.54 16.28 -13.51
C ALA A 296 -20.13 15.99 -14.05
N LEU A 297 -19.26 17.01 -14.10
CA LEU A 297 -17.86 16.84 -14.50
C LEU A 297 -17.08 15.97 -13.50
N CYS A 298 -17.26 16.18 -12.20
CA CYS A 298 -16.65 15.35 -11.17
C CYS A 298 -17.13 13.89 -11.27
N LEU A 299 -18.43 13.63 -11.45
CA LEU A 299 -18.95 12.28 -11.62
C LEU A 299 -18.36 11.57 -12.84
N ALA A 300 -18.26 12.27 -13.97
CA ALA A 300 -17.62 11.73 -15.16
C ALA A 300 -16.13 11.43 -14.91
N GLY A 301 -15.42 12.35 -14.24
CA GLY A 301 -14.02 12.18 -13.85
C GLY A 301 -13.81 11.03 -12.86
N ILE A 302 -14.70 10.87 -11.87
CA ILE A 302 -14.65 9.75 -10.91
C ILE A 302 -14.83 8.41 -11.65
N LEU A 303 -15.82 8.29 -12.54
CA LEU A 303 -16.04 7.06 -13.31
C LEU A 303 -14.81 6.71 -14.16
N LEU A 304 -14.27 7.70 -14.87
CA LEU A 304 -13.05 7.52 -15.65
C LEU A 304 -11.86 7.17 -14.77
N GLY A 305 -11.67 7.85 -13.64
CA GLY A 305 -10.57 7.62 -12.70
C GLY A 305 -10.62 6.23 -12.06
N VAL A 306 -11.81 5.75 -11.70
CA VAL A 306 -11.99 4.39 -11.23
C VAL A 306 -11.61 3.38 -12.34
N ALA A 307 -12.08 3.57 -13.56
CA ALA A 307 -11.72 2.72 -14.69
C ALA A 307 -10.21 2.72 -14.94
N MET A 308 -9.59 3.92 -14.94
CA MET A 308 -8.12 4.08 -15.05
C MET A 308 -7.38 3.37 -13.91
N SER A 309 -7.86 3.44 -12.67
CA SER A 309 -7.22 2.79 -11.53
C SER A 309 -7.18 1.27 -11.68
N TYR A 310 -8.23 0.65 -12.20
CA TYR A 310 -8.24 -0.80 -12.49
C TYR A 310 -7.30 -1.15 -13.66
N THR A 311 -7.23 -0.31 -14.68
CA THR A 311 -6.29 -0.48 -15.81
C THR A 311 -4.84 -0.37 -15.34
N VAL A 312 -4.52 0.65 -14.53
CA VAL A 312 -3.19 0.83 -13.94
C VAL A 312 -2.85 -0.34 -13.03
N ARG A 313 -3.79 -0.78 -12.17
CA ARG A 313 -3.61 -1.97 -11.34
C ARG A 313 -3.27 -3.20 -12.19
N TRP A 314 -4.01 -3.47 -13.25
CA TRP A 314 -3.75 -4.60 -14.15
C TRP A 314 -2.35 -4.51 -14.77
N LEU A 315 -1.95 -3.33 -15.25
CA LEU A 315 -0.64 -3.09 -15.83
C LEU A 315 0.48 -3.32 -14.80
N PHE A 316 0.31 -2.82 -13.57
CA PHE A 316 1.30 -3.02 -12.50
C PHE A 316 1.44 -4.49 -12.10
N LEU A 317 0.34 -5.22 -11.97
CA LEU A 317 0.37 -6.64 -11.62
C LEU A 317 1.01 -7.51 -12.71
N THR A 318 0.90 -7.12 -13.98
CA THR A 318 1.57 -7.83 -15.09
C THR A 318 3.05 -7.48 -15.18
N ALA A 319 3.43 -6.22 -14.92
CA ALA A 319 4.82 -5.76 -14.98
C ALA A 319 5.62 -6.11 -13.71
N PHE A 320 4.96 -6.10 -12.56
CA PHE A 320 5.55 -6.30 -11.23
C PHE A 320 4.71 -7.29 -10.40
N PRO A 321 4.80 -8.59 -10.64
CA PRO A 321 3.99 -9.62 -9.96
C PRO A 321 4.17 -9.64 -8.43
N THR A 322 5.28 -9.08 -7.93
CA THR A 322 5.57 -8.99 -6.49
C THR A 322 4.85 -7.83 -5.79
N LEU A 323 4.23 -6.90 -6.53
CA LEU A 323 3.47 -5.80 -5.96
C LEU A 323 2.00 -6.20 -5.81
N THR A 324 1.42 -5.87 -4.66
CA THR A 324 0.00 -6.11 -4.39
C THR A 324 -0.72 -4.77 -4.29
N ILE A 325 -1.71 -4.54 -5.14
CA ILE A 325 -2.56 -3.33 -5.12
C ILE A 325 -3.98 -3.75 -4.74
N VAL A 326 -4.45 -3.30 -3.58
CA VAL A 326 -5.79 -3.58 -3.06
C VAL A 326 -6.65 -2.33 -3.15
N VAL A 327 -7.61 -2.32 -4.06
CA VAL A 327 -8.60 -1.23 -4.15
C VAL A 327 -9.77 -1.54 -3.21
N ALA A 328 -9.72 -0.99 -2.01
CA ALA A 328 -10.79 -1.20 -1.02
C ALA A 328 -12.04 -0.35 -1.38
N PRO A 329 -13.27 -0.91 -1.28
CA PRO A 329 -14.50 -0.18 -1.59
C PRO A 329 -14.69 1.11 -0.77
N SER A 330 -14.24 1.13 0.48
CA SER A 330 -14.26 2.31 1.34
C SER A 330 -13.45 3.47 0.78
N TRP A 331 -12.37 3.20 0.07
CA TRP A 331 -11.54 4.22 -0.55
C TRP A 331 -12.11 4.73 -1.88
N LEU A 332 -12.90 3.95 -2.60
CA LEU A 332 -13.67 4.44 -3.75
C LEU A 332 -14.62 5.56 -3.32
N LEU A 333 -15.35 5.36 -2.23
CA LEU A 333 -16.28 6.37 -1.69
C LEU A 333 -15.52 7.62 -1.17
N ARG A 334 -14.39 7.43 -0.47
CA ARG A 334 -13.58 8.54 0.03
C ARG A 334 -12.98 9.37 -1.10
N ALA A 335 -12.40 8.72 -2.11
CA ALA A 335 -11.85 9.41 -3.28
C ALA A 335 -12.93 10.18 -4.05
N ALA A 336 -14.11 9.59 -4.23
CA ALA A 336 -15.26 10.27 -4.83
C ALA A 336 -15.71 11.49 -3.99
N ALA A 337 -15.79 11.36 -2.68
CA ALA A 337 -16.14 12.46 -1.80
C ALA A 337 -15.10 13.60 -1.86
N ILE A 338 -13.81 13.28 -1.86
CA ILE A 338 -12.71 14.26 -1.98
C ILE A 338 -12.83 15.02 -3.31
N ALA A 339 -13.02 14.33 -4.41
CA ALA A 339 -13.15 14.93 -5.74
C ALA A 339 -14.40 15.84 -5.85
N ILE A 340 -15.55 15.44 -5.29
CA ILE A 340 -16.77 16.25 -5.30
C ILE A 340 -16.61 17.48 -4.41
N ILE A 341 -16.10 17.32 -3.18
CA ILE A 341 -15.91 18.43 -2.24
C ILE A 341 -14.87 19.40 -2.78
N GLY A 342 -13.71 18.90 -3.27
CA GLY A 342 -12.68 19.72 -3.91
C GLY A 342 -13.23 20.48 -5.12
N GLY A 343 -14.04 19.82 -5.95
CA GLY A 343 -14.72 20.42 -7.08
C GLY A 343 -15.70 21.52 -6.68
N TRP A 344 -16.52 21.30 -5.64
CA TRP A 344 -17.44 22.32 -5.16
C TRP A 344 -16.70 23.53 -4.57
N VAL A 345 -15.65 23.30 -3.78
CA VAL A 345 -14.83 24.39 -3.24
C VAL A 345 -14.15 25.17 -4.38
N GLY A 346 -13.59 24.49 -5.38
CA GLY A 346 -12.97 25.11 -6.56
C GLY A 346 -13.95 25.93 -7.40
N ALA A 347 -15.17 25.43 -7.59
CA ALA A 347 -16.21 26.12 -8.35
C ALA A 347 -16.93 27.23 -7.57
N SER A 348 -16.85 27.25 -6.23
CA SER A 348 -17.60 28.19 -5.39
C SER A 348 -17.21 29.64 -5.63
N TYR A 349 -15.92 29.95 -5.73
CA TYR A 349 -15.44 31.29 -6.01
C TYR A 349 -15.87 31.81 -7.39
N PRO A 350 -15.66 31.09 -8.50
CA PRO A 350 -16.19 31.48 -9.79
C PRO A 350 -17.71 31.64 -9.82
N ALA A 351 -18.45 30.71 -9.18
CA ALA A 351 -19.91 30.76 -9.09
C ALA A 351 -20.40 32.00 -8.34
N TRP A 352 -19.73 32.39 -7.28
CA TRP A 352 -20.03 33.60 -6.53
C TRP A 352 -19.82 34.87 -7.38
N ILE A 353 -18.70 34.97 -8.13
CA ILE A 353 -18.44 36.07 -9.07
C ILE A 353 -19.55 36.15 -10.11
N ALA A 354 -19.88 35.04 -10.76
CA ALA A 354 -20.94 34.97 -11.75
C ALA A 354 -22.30 35.47 -11.23
N SER A 355 -22.63 35.10 -9.97
CA SER A 355 -23.87 35.49 -9.34
C SER A 355 -24.00 37.00 -9.06
N ARG A 356 -22.88 37.72 -8.99
CA ARG A 356 -22.83 39.16 -8.66
C ARG A 356 -22.71 40.08 -9.89
N LYS A 357 -22.40 39.56 -11.09
CA LYS A 357 -22.30 40.37 -12.31
C LYS A 357 -23.59 41.12 -12.60
N ASP A 358 -23.46 42.37 -13.02
CA ASP A 358 -24.60 43.20 -13.41
C ASP A 358 -25.15 42.71 -14.78
N PRO A 359 -26.46 42.53 -14.94
CA PRO A 359 -27.06 42.15 -16.21
C PRO A 359 -26.80 43.12 -17.35
N VAL A 360 -26.75 44.42 -17.05
CA VAL A 360 -26.53 45.49 -18.09
C VAL A 360 -25.08 45.40 -18.60
N GLU A 361 -24.11 45.34 -17.72
CA GLU A 361 -22.69 45.16 -18.09
C GLU A 361 -22.46 43.82 -18.83
N ALA A 362 -23.12 42.76 -18.37
CA ALA A 362 -22.96 41.43 -18.97
C ALA A 362 -23.52 41.36 -20.41
N LEU A 363 -24.55 42.16 -20.76
CA LEU A 363 -25.14 42.22 -22.10
C LEU A 363 -24.31 43.11 -23.04
N ALA A 364 -23.55 44.07 -22.51
CA ALA A 364 -22.65 44.95 -23.26
C ALA A 364 -21.28 44.34 -23.57
N TYR A 365 -21.02 43.13 -23.02
CA TYR A 365 -19.74 42.43 -23.23
C TYR A 365 -19.76 41.75 -24.60
N GLU A 366 -18.90 42.23 -25.54
CA GLU A 366 -18.63 41.60 -26.85
C GLU A 366 -17.71 40.39 -26.73
#